data_052abe36186c6f32adffa2b7b22a119a
#
_entry.id   052abe36186c6f32adffa2b7b22a119a
#
_cell.length_a   1.000
_cell.length_b   1.000
_cell.length_c   1.000
_cell.angle_alpha   90.00
_cell.angle_beta   90.00
_cell.angle_gamma   90.00
#
_symmetry.space_group_name_H-M   'P 1'
#
loop_
_entity.id
_entity.type
_entity.pdbx_description
1 polymer ?
#
loop_
_entity_poly.entity_id
_entity_poly.type
_entity_poly.pdbx_seq_one_letter_code
_entity_poly.pdbx_strand_id
1 'polypeptide(L)'
;FKKFEKLQGERVDLLARGEDFPAAKERKYEALREQLTAEVESVQFHANKIEFLVDNLYAFNRRLTALGGQMLRLAERHKVKRVDFLDAYIGNEMDDDWLTSRVKKDKKWAAFAEKEADAIDRIRTEISDIASQTGMALPEFRRIVNMVQKGEREARIAKKEMVEANLRLVISIAKKYTNRGLQFLDLIQEGNIGLMKAVDKFEYRRGYKF
;
A
#
# COMPACT_ATOMS: atom_id res chain seq x y z
N PHE A 1 -18.76 14.08 7.93
CA PHE A 1 -17.31 14.08 8.04
C PHE A 1 -16.84 14.41 9.45
N LYS A 2 -17.13 15.59 10.04
CA LYS A 2 -16.68 16.01 11.39
C LYS A 2 -16.93 14.99 12.52
N LYS A 3 -18.08 14.28 12.48
CA LYS A 3 -18.39 13.22 13.47
C LYS A 3 -17.49 12.00 13.31
N PHE A 4 -17.18 11.63 12.08
CA PHE A 4 -16.27 10.55 11.77
C PHE A 4 -14.84 10.90 12.21
N GLU A 5 -14.35 12.08 11.84
CA GLU A 5 -13.03 12.59 12.20
C GLU A 5 -12.79 12.57 13.72
N LYS A 6 -13.80 13.01 14.50
CA LYS A 6 -13.74 12.96 15.96
C LYS A 6 -13.61 11.53 16.49
N LEU A 7 -14.45 10.60 16.00
CA LEU A 7 -14.43 9.19 16.43
C LEU A 7 -13.13 8.49 15.98
N GLN A 8 -12.62 8.86 14.81
CA GLN A 8 -11.33 8.36 14.31
C GLN A 8 -10.18 8.84 15.19
N GLY A 9 -10.13 10.12 15.56
CA GLY A 9 -9.14 10.65 16.50
C GLY A 9 -9.17 9.91 17.84
N GLU A 10 -10.36 9.75 18.45
CA GLU A 10 -10.51 9.00 19.69
C GLU A 10 -10.06 7.54 19.55
N ARG A 11 -10.34 6.90 18.40
CA ARG A 11 -9.92 5.52 18.11
C ARG A 11 -8.40 5.39 18.00
N VAL A 12 -7.76 6.29 17.27
CA VAL A 12 -6.30 6.31 17.10
C VAL A 12 -5.60 6.56 18.43
N ASP A 13 -6.10 7.51 19.24
CA ASP A 13 -5.52 7.83 20.55
C ASP A 13 -5.60 6.65 21.52
N LEU A 14 -6.71 5.91 21.53
CA LEU A 14 -6.88 4.71 22.37
C LEU A 14 -5.98 3.56 21.89
N LEU A 15 -5.94 3.32 20.59
CA LEU A 15 -5.05 2.30 20.01
C LEU A 15 -3.57 2.61 20.27
N ALA A 16 -3.18 3.88 20.25
CA ALA A 16 -1.81 4.30 20.58
C ALA A 16 -1.45 4.06 22.07
N ARG A 17 -2.45 4.02 22.95
CA ARG A 17 -2.30 3.69 24.38
C ARG A 17 -2.45 2.19 24.68
N GLY A 18 -2.68 1.36 23.66
CA GLY A 18 -2.95 -0.07 23.85
C GLY A 18 -4.33 -0.36 24.46
N GLU A 19 -5.25 0.60 24.41
CA GLU A 19 -6.61 0.47 24.93
C GLU A 19 -7.58 0.08 23.82
N ASP A 20 -8.56 -0.78 24.16
CA ASP A 20 -9.60 -1.18 23.22
C ASP A 20 -10.62 -0.07 22.98
N PHE A 21 -11.02 0.12 21.72
CA PHE A 21 -12.08 1.07 21.38
C PHE A 21 -13.45 0.50 21.80
N PRO A 22 -14.29 1.26 22.54
CA PRO A 22 -15.57 0.75 23.04
C PRO A 22 -16.49 0.25 21.91
N ALA A 23 -17.03 -0.96 22.04
CA ALA A 23 -17.84 -1.63 21.00
C ALA A 23 -19.03 -0.78 20.47
N ALA A 24 -19.64 0.05 21.33
CA ALA A 24 -20.72 0.95 20.92
C ALA A 24 -20.21 2.10 20.02
N LYS A 25 -18.99 2.57 20.25
CA LYS A 25 -18.35 3.59 19.42
C LYS A 25 -17.81 2.97 18.12
N GLU A 26 -17.30 1.74 18.16
CA GLU A 26 -16.83 0.97 17.00
C GLU A 26 -17.97 0.80 15.98
N ARG A 27 -19.14 0.36 16.40
CA ARG A 27 -20.33 0.24 15.53
C ARG A 27 -20.72 1.57 14.87
N LYS A 28 -20.66 2.68 15.63
CA LYS A 28 -20.93 4.02 15.07
C LYS A 28 -19.85 4.46 14.07
N TYR A 29 -18.61 4.15 14.36
CA TYR A 29 -17.49 4.42 13.48
C TYR A 29 -17.63 3.65 12.16
N GLU A 30 -17.92 2.34 12.24
CA GLU A 30 -18.12 1.50 11.06
C GLU A 30 -19.29 2.00 10.19
N ALA A 31 -20.44 2.31 10.81
CA ALA A 31 -21.59 2.83 10.08
C ALA A 31 -21.31 4.18 9.38
N LEU A 32 -20.56 5.08 10.02
CA LEU A 32 -20.15 6.35 9.41
C LEU A 32 -19.11 6.15 8.33
N ARG A 33 -18.21 5.18 8.50
CA ARG A 33 -17.22 4.78 7.50
C ARG A 33 -17.88 4.22 6.25
N GLU A 34 -18.86 3.32 6.40
CA GLU A 34 -19.63 2.78 5.29
C GLU A 34 -20.37 3.89 4.51
N GLN A 35 -21.03 4.82 5.21
CA GLN A 35 -21.68 5.96 4.57
C GLN A 35 -20.69 6.83 3.80
N LEU A 36 -19.53 7.15 4.40
CA LEU A 36 -18.49 7.94 3.72
C LEU A 36 -17.90 7.18 2.53
N THR A 37 -17.71 5.87 2.65
CA THR A 37 -17.22 5.04 1.55
C THR A 37 -18.20 5.07 0.38
N ALA A 38 -19.51 4.90 0.64
CA ALA A 38 -20.54 4.98 -0.40
C ALA A 38 -20.57 6.34 -1.10
N GLU A 39 -20.45 7.44 -0.34
CA GLU A 39 -20.36 8.79 -0.90
C GLU A 39 -19.10 8.97 -1.77
N VAL A 40 -17.95 8.48 -1.29
CA VAL A 40 -16.67 8.55 -2.03
C VAL A 40 -16.71 7.68 -3.29
N GLU A 41 -17.33 6.51 -3.23
CA GLU A 41 -17.51 5.61 -4.38
C GLU A 41 -18.41 6.23 -5.47
N SER A 42 -19.36 7.09 -5.08
CA SER A 42 -20.19 7.83 -6.01
C SER A 42 -19.40 8.89 -6.81
N VAL A 43 -18.26 9.32 -6.30
CA VAL A 43 -17.39 10.31 -6.94
C VAL A 43 -16.46 9.63 -7.93
N GLN A 44 -16.57 10.01 -9.21
CA GLN A 44 -15.62 9.56 -10.21
C GLN A 44 -14.34 10.39 -10.14
N PHE A 45 -13.32 9.83 -9.49
CA PHE A 45 -12.01 10.46 -9.42
C PHE A 45 -11.30 10.39 -10.77
N HIS A 46 -10.65 11.48 -11.14
CA HIS A 46 -9.74 11.48 -12.28
C HIS A 46 -8.53 10.56 -12.00
N ALA A 47 -8.05 9.84 -13.02
CA ALA A 47 -6.95 8.88 -12.91
C ALA A 47 -5.73 9.45 -12.18
N ASN A 48 -5.34 10.70 -12.45
CA ASN A 48 -4.19 11.34 -11.78
C ASN A 48 -4.40 11.50 -10.27
N LYS A 49 -5.64 11.62 -9.78
CA LYS A 49 -5.93 11.68 -8.35
C LYS A 49 -5.80 10.31 -7.69
N ILE A 50 -6.22 9.28 -8.38
CA ILE A 50 -6.05 7.89 -7.92
C ILE A 50 -4.55 7.58 -7.84
N GLU A 51 -3.79 7.90 -8.88
CA GLU A 51 -2.33 7.72 -8.91
C GLU A 51 -1.64 8.46 -7.75
N PHE A 52 -1.97 9.73 -7.53
CA PHE A 52 -1.47 10.51 -6.41
C PHE A 52 -1.77 9.87 -5.05
N LEU A 53 -2.98 9.33 -4.84
CA LEU A 53 -3.35 8.65 -3.60
C LEU A 53 -2.57 7.34 -3.40
N VAL A 54 -2.40 6.57 -4.49
CA VAL A 54 -1.61 5.33 -4.48
C VAL A 54 -0.14 5.63 -4.20
N ASP A 55 0.43 6.67 -4.79
CA ASP A 55 1.81 7.09 -4.53
C ASP A 55 2.04 7.47 -3.07
N ASN A 56 1.10 8.21 -2.47
CA ASN A 56 1.15 8.53 -1.04
C ASN A 56 1.07 7.28 -0.16
N LEU A 57 0.15 6.36 -0.49
CA LEU A 57 0.03 5.07 0.20
C LEU A 57 1.36 4.30 0.16
N TYR A 58 2.00 4.24 -1.00
CA TYR A 58 3.28 3.58 -1.18
C TYR A 58 4.44 4.32 -0.48
N ALA A 59 4.39 5.64 -0.38
CA ALA A 59 5.38 6.41 0.38
C ALA A 59 5.36 6.02 1.86
N PHE A 60 4.19 5.94 2.49
CA PHE A 60 4.05 5.44 3.85
C PHE A 60 4.50 3.99 4.00
N ASN A 61 4.10 3.12 3.07
CA ASN A 61 4.50 1.72 3.10
C ASN A 61 6.02 1.54 2.99
N ARG A 62 6.69 2.32 2.13
CA ARG A 62 8.16 2.31 2.02
C ARG A 62 8.83 2.74 3.32
N ARG A 63 8.30 3.81 3.98
CA ARG A 63 8.81 4.25 5.28
C ARG A 63 8.65 3.16 6.34
N LEU A 64 7.48 2.55 6.47
CA LEU A 64 7.23 1.44 7.41
C LEU A 64 8.15 0.25 7.15
N THR A 65 8.35 -0.13 5.90
CA THR A 65 9.25 -1.22 5.51
C THR A 65 10.70 -0.88 5.83
N ALA A 66 11.13 0.35 5.62
CA ALA A 66 12.48 0.81 5.96
C ALA A 66 12.73 0.78 7.47
N LEU A 67 11.76 1.23 8.29
CA LEU A 67 11.82 1.19 9.75
C LEU A 67 11.87 -0.24 10.28
N GLY A 68 11.01 -1.13 9.76
CA GLY A 68 11.07 -2.56 10.10
C GLY A 68 12.40 -3.21 9.70
N GLY A 69 12.96 -2.83 8.56
CA GLY A 69 14.30 -3.27 8.13
C GLY A 69 15.44 -2.72 9.00
N GLN A 70 15.29 -1.52 9.54
CA GLN A 70 16.24 -0.97 10.52
C GLN A 70 16.17 -1.75 11.82
N MET A 71 14.98 -1.99 12.35
CA MET A 71 14.75 -2.76 13.56
C MET A 71 15.34 -4.18 13.44
N LEU A 72 15.10 -4.85 12.31
CA LEU A 72 15.69 -6.16 12.03
C LEU A 72 17.22 -6.14 12.05
N ARG A 73 17.85 -5.15 11.39
CA ARG A 73 19.32 -5.02 11.38
C ARG A 73 19.90 -4.81 12.79
N LEU A 74 19.21 -4.05 13.65
CA LEU A 74 19.61 -3.89 15.05
C LEU A 74 19.54 -5.22 15.80
N ALA A 75 18.46 -5.98 15.61
CA ALA A 75 18.32 -7.31 16.20
C ALA A 75 19.38 -8.31 15.72
N GLU A 76 19.69 -8.32 14.41
CA GLU A 76 20.71 -9.18 13.81
C GLU A 76 22.13 -8.90 14.36
N ARG A 77 22.47 -7.65 14.71
CA ARG A 77 23.73 -7.29 15.37
C ARG A 77 23.93 -8.04 16.70
N HIS A 78 22.81 -8.30 17.38
CA HIS A 78 22.79 -9.07 18.65
C HIS A 78 22.55 -10.57 18.44
N LYS A 79 22.73 -11.08 17.20
CA LYS A 79 22.59 -12.50 16.84
C LYS A 79 21.17 -13.06 17.04
N VAL A 80 20.15 -12.21 17.01
CA VAL A 80 18.75 -12.61 16.92
C VAL A 80 18.52 -13.13 15.49
N LYS A 81 17.91 -14.31 15.37
CA LYS A 81 17.64 -14.88 14.06
C LYS A 81 16.50 -14.11 13.36
N ARG A 82 16.66 -13.88 12.05
CA ARG A 82 15.68 -13.17 11.23
C ARG A 82 14.27 -13.76 11.33
N VAL A 83 14.14 -15.07 11.29
CA VAL A 83 12.84 -15.75 11.38
C VAL A 83 12.18 -15.48 12.72
N ASP A 84 12.92 -15.68 13.82
CA ASP A 84 12.42 -15.46 15.18
C ASP A 84 12.00 -13.99 15.40
N PHE A 85 12.74 -13.06 14.77
CA PHE A 85 12.42 -11.63 14.81
C PHE A 85 11.13 -11.31 14.05
N LEU A 86 11.00 -11.78 12.80
CA LEU A 86 9.82 -11.52 11.97
C LEU A 86 8.56 -12.09 12.60
N ASP A 87 8.63 -13.30 13.18
CA ASP A 87 7.51 -13.94 13.86
C ASP A 87 7.07 -13.19 15.14
N ALA A 88 8.00 -12.52 15.81
CA ALA A 88 7.70 -11.74 16.99
C ALA A 88 7.20 -10.31 16.66
N TYR A 89 7.76 -9.70 15.62
CA TYR A 89 7.61 -8.30 15.32
C TYR A 89 6.42 -7.99 14.41
N ILE A 90 6.22 -8.80 13.35
CA ILE A 90 5.16 -8.53 12.36
C ILE A 90 3.78 -8.68 13.00
N GLY A 91 3.01 -7.61 12.98
CA GLY A 91 1.68 -7.52 13.57
C GLY A 91 1.66 -7.00 15.01
N ASN A 92 2.82 -6.96 15.68
CA ASN A 92 2.97 -6.50 17.06
C ASN A 92 3.84 -5.24 17.18
N GLU A 93 4.04 -4.50 16.09
CA GLU A 93 4.99 -3.37 16.04
C GLU A 93 4.67 -2.26 17.04
N MET A 94 3.37 -2.11 17.38
CA MET A 94 2.88 -1.11 18.32
C MET A 94 2.68 -1.68 19.74
N ASP A 95 2.78 -3.00 19.90
CA ASP A 95 2.63 -3.64 21.20
C ASP A 95 3.92 -3.47 22.03
N ASP A 96 3.82 -3.10 23.30
CA ASP A 96 4.95 -2.98 24.20
C ASP A 96 5.45 -4.34 24.68
N ASP A 97 4.59 -5.34 24.70
CA ASP A 97 4.86 -6.65 25.30
C ASP A 97 5.58 -7.62 24.36
N TRP A 98 5.62 -7.39 23.04
CA TRP A 98 6.28 -8.31 22.13
C TRP A 98 7.77 -8.50 22.44
N LEU A 99 8.46 -7.41 22.81
CA LEU A 99 9.87 -7.43 23.14
C LEU A 99 10.10 -8.00 24.55
N THR A 100 9.33 -7.54 25.53
CA THR A 100 9.45 -7.97 26.94
C THR A 100 9.22 -9.47 27.12
N SER A 101 8.31 -10.05 26.36
CA SER A 101 8.04 -11.49 26.38
C SER A 101 9.21 -12.32 25.86
N ARG A 102 9.99 -11.79 24.90
CA ARG A 102 11.18 -12.46 24.34
C ARG A 102 12.43 -12.23 25.16
N VAL A 103 12.61 -11.06 25.75
CA VAL A 103 13.72 -10.72 26.66
C VAL A 103 13.80 -11.70 27.84
N LYS A 104 12.65 -12.11 28.38
CA LYS A 104 12.58 -13.08 29.48
C LYS A 104 13.08 -14.49 29.11
N LYS A 105 13.10 -14.82 27.81
CA LYS A 105 13.38 -16.18 27.31
C LYS A 105 14.78 -16.36 26.72
N ASP A 106 15.40 -15.30 26.19
CA ASP A 106 16.69 -15.41 25.51
C ASP A 106 17.59 -14.18 25.78
N LYS A 107 18.84 -14.46 26.18
CA LYS A 107 19.88 -13.45 26.46
C LYS A 107 20.21 -12.55 25.28
N LYS A 108 20.02 -13.03 24.04
CA LYS A 108 20.26 -12.25 22.82
C LYS A 108 19.22 -11.14 22.69
N TRP A 109 17.96 -11.45 22.99
CA TRP A 109 16.89 -10.48 23.02
C TRP A 109 17.06 -9.45 24.14
N ALA A 110 17.56 -9.89 25.31
CA ALA A 110 17.89 -8.98 26.39
C ALA A 110 19.00 -8.00 26.00
N ALA A 111 20.08 -8.49 25.37
CA ALA A 111 21.17 -7.65 24.88
C ALA A 111 20.71 -6.68 23.78
N PHE A 112 19.81 -7.10 22.90
CA PHE A 112 19.20 -6.26 21.88
C PHE A 112 18.37 -5.13 22.51
N ALA A 113 17.46 -5.49 23.45
CA ALA A 113 16.57 -4.53 24.09
C ALA A 113 17.35 -3.50 24.94
N GLU A 114 18.39 -3.94 25.65
CA GLU A 114 19.17 -3.06 26.53
C GLU A 114 20.08 -2.11 25.74
N LYS A 115 20.83 -2.65 24.76
CA LYS A 115 21.84 -1.87 24.03
C LYS A 115 21.28 -0.96 22.95
N GLU A 116 20.13 -1.29 22.39
CA GLU A 116 19.51 -0.54 21.30
C GLU A 116 18.22 0.18 21.72
N ALA A 117 18.00 0.35 23.05
CA ALA A 117 16.78 0.94 23.60
C ALA A 117 16.41 2.26 22.94
N ASP A 118 17.34 3.21 22.85
CA ASP A 118 17.11 4.54 22.24
C ASP A 118 16.75 4.45 20.73
N ALA A 119 17.33 3.48 20.03
CA ALA A 119 17.04 3.29 18.60
C ALA A 119 15.67 2.63 18.41
N ILE A 120 15.31 1.68 19.27
CA ILE A 120 14.00 1.03 19.30
C ILE A 120 12.91 2.06 19.55
N ASP A 121 13.07 2.92 20.56
CA ASP A 121 12.09 3.94 20.92
C ASP A 121 11.89 4.96 19.81
N ARG A 122 12.99 5.40 19.16
CA ARG A 122 12.90 6.29 18.00
C ARG A 122 12.12 5.65 16.84
N ILE A 123 12.44 4.40 16.49
CA ILE A 123 11.74 3.68 15.43
C ILE A 123 10.26 3.51 15.77
N ARG A 124 9.93 3.19 17.01
CA ARG A 124 8.54 3.04 17.48
C ARG A 124 7.78 4.37 17.41
N THR A 125 8.41 5.46 17.82
CA THR A 125 7.82 6.80 17.69
C THR A 125 7.51 7.13 16.24
N GLU A 126 8.44 6.88 15.31
CA GLU A 126 8.21 7.12 13.88
C GLU A 126 7.09 6.23 13.31
N ILE A 127 6.97 4.99 13.76
CA ILE A 127 5.87 4.09 13.37
C ILE A 127 4.53 4.61 13.90
N SER A 128 4.50 5.07 15.16
CA SER A 128 3.32 5.69 15.78
C SER A 128 2.88 6.95 15.03
N ASP A 129 3.84 7.80 14.64
CA ASP A 129 3.56 8.98 13.83
C ASP A 129 2.93 8.62 12.47
N ILE A 130 3.43 7.57 11.81
CA ILE A 130 2.83 7.09 10.56
C ILE A 130 1.42 6.56 10.80
N ALA A 131 1.17 5.80 11.86
CA ALA A 131 -0.16 5.30 12.22
C ALA A 131 -1.13 6.46 12.48
N SER A 132 -0.67 7.50 13.18
CA SER A 132 -1.44 8.74 13.43
C SER A 132 -1.74 9.50 12.14
N GLN A 133 -0.75 9.67 11.25
CA GLN A 133 -0.93 10.34 9.95
C GLN A 133 -1.87 9.61 9.01
N THR A 134 -1.82 8.26 9.00
CA THR A 134 -2.72 7.44 8.19
C THR A 134 -4.10 7.29 8.81
N GLY A 135 -4.24 7.53 10.12
CA GLY A 135 -5.47 7.43 10.88
C GLY A 135 -6.03 6.00 10.98
N MET A 136 -5.19 4.98 10.83
CA MET A 136 -5.61 3.58 10.88
C MET A 136 -4.55 2.68 11.53
N ALA A 137 -4.99 1.53 12.04
CA ALA A 137 -4.09 0.53 12.60
C ALA A 137 -3.17 -0.06 11.51
N LEU A 138 -1.91 -0.35 11.86
CA LEU A 138 -0.92 -0.87 10.90
C LEU A 138 -1.34 -2.15 10.16
N PRO A 139 -1.99 -3.15 10.81
CA PRO A 139 -2.49 -4.33 10.10
C PRO A 139 -3.54 -3.98 9.05
N GLU A 140 -4.43 -3.04 9.34
CA GLU A 140 -5.45 -2.55 8.40
C GLU A 140 -4.78 -1.81 7.23
N PHE A 141 -3.82 -0.93 7.51
CA PHE A 141 -3.04 -0.24 6.50
C PHE A 141 -2.35 -1.23 5.54
N ARG A 142 -1.68 -2.27 6.06
CA ARG A 142 -1.04 -3.31 5.24
C ARG A 142 -2.04 -4.08 4.39
N ARG A 143 -3.22 -4.36 4.93
CA ARG A 143 -4.30 -5.01 4.17
C ARG A 143 -4.72 -4.16 2.97
N ILE A 144 -4.85 -2.85 3.16
CA ILE A 144 -5.19 -1.91 2.07
C ILE A 144 -4.06 -1.88 1.02
N VAL A 145 -2.80 -1.76 1.45
CA VAL A 145 -1.65 -1.81 0.53
C VAL A 145 -1.65 -3.08 -0.32
N ASN A 146 -1.86 -4.24 0.30
CA ASN A 146 -1.91 -5.52 -0.39
C ASN A 146 -3.08 -5.59 -1.40
N MET A 147 -4.23 -5.01 -1.03
CA MET A 147 -5.41 -4.94 -1.90
C MET A 147 -5.15 -4.08 -3.14
N VAL A 148 -4.52 -2.92 -2.94
CA VAL A 148 -4.11 -2.02 -4.05
C VAL A 148 -3.11 -2.73 -4.96
N GLN A 149 -2.07 -3.36 -4.40
CA GLN A 149 -1.07 -4.10 -5.18
C GLN A 149 -1.68 -5.26 -5.98
N LYS A 150 -2.67 -5.95 -5.41
CA LYS A 150 -3.40 -7.00 -6.12
C LYS A 150 -4.17 -6.41 -7.29
N GLY A 151 -4.93 -5.34 -7.07
CA GLY A 151 -5.70 -4.66 -8.11
C GLY A 151 -4.81 -4.10 -9.23
N GLU A 152 -3.67 -3.50 -8.91
CA GLU A 152 -2.70 -3.04 -9.93
C GLU A 152 -2.13 -4.20 -10.76
N ARG A 153 -1.85 -5.33 -10.11
CA ARG A 153 -1.37 -6.53 -10.83
C ARG A 153 -2.42 -7.05 -11.80
N GLU A 154 -3.66 -7.15 -11.36
CA GLU A 154 -4.78 -7.58 -12.19
C GLU A 154 -5.02 -6.62 -13.35
N ALA A 155 -5.01 -5.32 -13.10
CA ALA A 155 -5.13 -4.30 -14.14
C ALA A 155 -3.99 -4.36 -15.17
N ARG A 156 -2.75 -4.61 -14.70
CA ARG A 156 -1.59 -4.75 -15.60
C ARG A 156 -1.71 -5.97 -16.50
N ILE A 157 -2.19 -7.09 -15.96
CA ILE A 157 -2.43 -8.32 -16.74
C ILE A 157 -3.50 -8.05 -17.79
N ALA A 158 -4.65 -7.49 -17.41
CA ALA A 158 -5.73 -7.16 -18.32
C ALA A 158 -5.29 -6.20 -19.44
N LYS A 159 -4.53 -5.16 -19.10
CA LYS A 159 -3.95 -4.24 -20.11
C LYS A 159 -3.03 -4.97 -21.07
N LYS A 160 -2.17 -5.86 -20.57
CA LYS A 160 -1.27 -6.67 -21.41
C LYS A 160 -2.06 -7.55 -22.38
N GLU A 161 -3.05 -8.27 -21.89
CA GLU A 161 -3.92 -9.11 -22.73
C GLU A 161 -4.65 -8.29 -23.79
N MET A 162 -5.12 -7.09 -23.44
CA MET A 162 -5.79 -6.19 -24.37
C MET A 162 -4.86 -5.70 -25.48
N VAL A 163 -3.60 -5.37 -25.14
CA VAL A 163 -2.57 -5.02 -26.14
C VAL A 163 -2.29 -6.21 -27.06
N GLU A 164 -2.02 -7.40 -26.49
CA GLU A 164 -1.69 -8.61 -27.24
C GLU A 164 -2.81 -9.00 -28.23
N ALA A 165 -4.07 -8.90 -27.82
CA ALA A 165 -5.22 -9.18 -28.66
C ALA A 165 -5.33 -8.23 -29.88
N ASN A 166 -4.76 -7.01 -29.79
CA ASN A 166 -4.83 -5.98 -30.81
C ASN A 166 -3.54 -5.79 -31.65
N LEU A 167 -2.50 -6.61 -31.43
CA LEU A 167 -1.25 -6.50 -32.20
C LEU A 167 -1.45 -6.67 -33.73
N ARG A 168 -2.38 -7.54 -34.13
CA ARG A 168 -2.73 -7.74 -35.54
C ARG A 168 -3.32 -6.47 -36.19
N LEU A 169 -4.09 -5.70 -35.43
CA LEU A 169 -4.63 -4.43 -35.87
C LEU A 169 -3.50 -3.44 -36.16
N VAL A 170 -2.51 -3.35 -35.27
CA VAL A 170 -1.32 -2.49 -35.48
C VAL A 170 -0.59 -2.84 -36.77
N ILE A 171 -0.36 -4.13 -37.03
CA ILE A 171 0.29 -4.58 -38.26
C ILE A 171 -0.54 -4.18 -39.49
N SER A 172 -1.85 -4.35 -39.43
CA SER A 172 -2.77 -3.97 -40.52
C SER A 172 -2.73 -2.47 -40.78
N ILE A 173 -2.64 -1.65 -39.74
CA ILE A 173 -2.52 -0.18 -39.87
C ILE A 173 -1.15 0.17 -40.45
N ALA A 174 -0.06 -0.39 -39.87
CA ALA A 174 1.33 -0.14 -40.32
C ALA A 174 1.50 -0.38 -41.85
N LYS A 175 0.87 -1.45 -42.38
CA LYS A 175 0.90 -1.74 -43.82
C LYS A 175 0.35 -0.60 -44.69
N LYS A 176 -0.62 0.21 -44.20
CA LYS A 176 -1.19 1.35 -44.95
C LYS A 176 -0.27 2.56 -44.96
N TYR A 177 0.75 2.61 -44.12
CA TYR A 177 1.68 3.72 -44.00
C TYR A 177 3.06 3.42 -44.56
N THR A 178 3.27 2.24 -45.16
CA THR A 178 4.55 1.88 -45.86
C THR A 178 4.85 2.88 -46.97
N ASN A 179 6.12 3.02 -47.31
CA ASN A 179 6.67 3.92 -48.34
C ASN A 179 6.45 5.42 -48.07
N ARG A 180 6.32 5.82 -46.82
CA ARG A 180 6.17 7.22 -46.38
C ARG A 180 7.34 7.73 -45.53
N GLY A 181 8.53 7.15 -45.67
CA GLY A 181 9.77 7.61 -45.01
C GLY A 181 10.22 6.78 -43.81
N LEU A 182 9.36 6.03 -43.16
CA LEU A 182 9.72 5.13 -42.06
C LEU A 182 9.76 3.67 -42.52
N GLN A 183 10.67 2.89 -41.95
CA GLN A 183 10.71 1.45 -42.19
C GLN A 183 9.53 0.73 -41.55
N PHE A 184 9.12 -0.39 -42.10
CA PHE A 184 7.94 -1.13 -41.65
C PHE A 184 7.99 -1.54 -40.18
N LEU A 185 9.17 -1.96 -39.68
CA LEU A 185 9.37 -2.30 -38.28
C LEU A 185 9.17 -1.10 -37.34
N ASP A 186 9.65 0.07 -37.76
CA ASP A 186 9.47 1.31 -36.99
C ASP A 186 8.01 1.72 -36.94
N LEU A 187 7.27 1.56 -38.05
CA LEU A 187 5.82 1.79 -38.08
C LEU A 187 5.07 0.87 -37.12
N ILE A 188 5.49 -0.40 -36.99
CA ILE A 188 4.89 -1.34 -36.02
C ILE A 188 5.19 -0.89 -34.59
N GLN A 189 6.41 -0.45 -34.32
CA GLN A 189 6.81 0.00 -32.97
C GLN A 189 6.03 1.25 -32.58
N GLU A 190 5.93 2.25 -33.43
CA GLU A 190 5.13 3.45 -33.21
C GLU A 190 3.63 3.11 -33.02
N GLY A 191 3.13 2.19 -33.83
CA GLY A 191 1.77 1.68 -33.70
C GLY A 191 1.52 0.98 -32.37
N ASN A 192 2.47 0.21 -31.86
CA ASN A 192 2.39 -0.44 -30.55
C ASN A 192 2.43 0.58 -29.40
N ILE A 193 3.25 1.62 -29.51
CA ILE A 193 3.27 2.72 -28.53
C ILE A 193 1.90 3.43 -28.52
N GLY A 194 1.36 3.68 -29.69
CA GLY A 194 0.00 4.25 -29.83
C GLY A 194 -1.08 3.35 -29.20
N LEU A 195 -1.01 2.04 -29.46
CA LEU A 195 -1.92 1.05 -28.91
C LEU A 195 -1.85 1.02 -27.37
N MET A 196 -0.65 1.00 -26.78
CA MET A 196 -0.49 1.02 -25.32
C MET A 196 -1.10 2.29 -24.71
N LYS A 197 -0.87 3.45 -25.33
CA LYS A 197 -1.50 4.72 -24.90
C LYS A 197 -3.02 4.69 -24.99
N ALA A 198 -3.56 4.04 -26.03
CA ALA A 198 -5.00 3.87 -26.19
C ALA A 198 -5.60 2.97 -25.12
N VAL A 199 -4.94 1.84 -24.81
CA VAL A 199 -5.35 0.93 -23.75
C VAL A 199 -5.33 1.62 -22.38
N ASP A 200 -4.32 2.45 -22.09
CA ASP A 200 -4.24 3.19 -20.83
C ASP A 200 -5.36 4.21 -20.64
N LYS A 201 -5.86 4.76 -21.74
CA LYS A 201 -6.97 5.74 -21.74
C LYS A 201 -8.34 5.12 -21.93
N PHE A 202 -8.40 3.80 -22.16
CA PHE A 202 -9.66 3.13 -22.43
C PHE A 202 -10.51 3.00 -21.15
N GLU A 203 -11.72 3.51 -21.20
CA GLU A 203 -12.72 3.45 -20.15
C GLU A 203 -13.95 2.66 -20.65
N TYR A 204 -14.00 1.37 -20.33
CA TYR A 204 -15.11 0.49 -20.74
C TYR A 204 -16.48 0.97 -20.24
N ARG A 205 -16.52 1.69 -19.11
CA ARG A 205 -17.75 2.22 -18.51
C ARG A 205 -18.46 3.25 -19.39
N ARG A 206 -17.77 3.85 -20.33
CA ARG A 206 -18.36 4.78 -21.31
C ARG A 206 -19.14 4.07 -22.42
N GLY A 207 -19.14 2.74 -22.45
CA GLY A 207 -19.89 1.94 -23.43
C GLY A 207 -19.30 1.90 -24.83
N TYR A 208 -18.13 2.47 -25.06
CA TYR A 208 -17.43 2.39 -26.34
C TYR A 208 -16.69 1.06 -26.48
N LYS A 209 -16.67 0.53 -27.70
CA LYS A 209 -15.79 -0.60 -28.04
C LYS A 209 -14.37 -0.08 -28.22
N PHE A 210 -13.42 -0.91 -27.83
CA PHE A 210 -12.00 -0.62 -28.06
C PHE A 210 -11.64 -0.76 -29.55
#